data_0e0e142e3013f7fe5b6f53fb46a4a6ae
#
_entry.id   0e0e142e3013f7fe5b6f53fb46a4a6ae
#
_cell.length_a   1.000
_cell.length_b   1.000
_cell.length_c   1.000
_cell.angle_alpha   90.00
_cell.angle_beta   90.00
_cell.angle_gamma   90.00
#
_symmetry.space_group_name_H-M   'P 1'
#
loop_
_entity.id
_entity.type
_entity.pdbx_description
1 polymer ?
#
loop_
_entity_poly.entity_id
_entity_poly.type
_entity_poly.pdbx_seq_one_letter_code
_entity_poly.pdbx_strand_id
1 'polypeptide(L)'
;MWVVMVNRVIVPDSIESINQKYNRTMGRAFEYRKARKMKRWGHMARVFTKIGKEIEIAVKAGGSDPSANTRLRILMQNAKAENMPKENVERAIKRATEKDAADYKEVVYEGYGPHGVAFLVETATDNTNRTVANIRMYFNKCGGALGNSGSVGFMFEHKCVFKFKAEGVDPEELELEMIDLGVDEFYVEEDGISVYAAYESFGAIQKWLDEQGYEIVSGESVRIPTDTKELDAEGRESVERLVEKLEEDDDVVNVYHTMAEEE
;
A
#
# COMPACT_ATOMS: atom_id res chain seq x y z
N MET A 1 -22.59 18.93 -49.85
CA MET A 1 -22.53 19.61 -48.52
C MET A 1 -22.89 18.53 -47.49
N TRP A 2 -21.86 17.88 -46.91
CA TRP A 2 -22.02 16.79 -45.95
C TRP A 2 -21.81 17.36 -44.53
N VAL A 3 -22.88 17.26 -43.73
CA VAL A 3 -22.81 17.65 -42.30
C VAL A 3 -22.40 16.41 -41.53
N VAL A 4 -21.21 16.44 -40.96
CA VAL A 4 -20.74 15.43 -40.00
C VAL A 4 -21.32 15.82 -38.64
N MET A 5 -22.32 15.08 -38.16
CA MET A 5 -22.75 15.14 -36.76
C MET A 5 -21.76 14.38 -35.90
N VAL A 6 -20.94 15.11 -35.13
CA VAL A 6 -20.17 14.55 -34.03
C VAL A 6 -21.08 14.39 -32.83
N ASN A 7 -21.38 13.16 -32.43
CA ASN A 7 -22.08 12.86 -31.19
C ASN A 7 -21.24 13.35 -30.01
N ARG A 8 -21.58 14.51 -29.46
CA ARG A 8 -21.12 14.93 -28.14
C ARG A 8 -21.88 14.10 -27.10
N VAL A 9 -21.22 13.16 -26.45
CA VAL A 9 -21.69 12.59 -25.19
C VAL A 9 -21.75 13.75 -24.20
N ILE A 10 -22.98 14.14 -23.83
CA ILE A 10 -23.21 15.12 -22.76
C ILE A 10 -22.88 14.38 -21.45
N VAL A 11 -21.70 14.59 -20.92
CA VAL A 11 -21.36 14.21 -19.54
C VAL A 11 -22.18 15.13 -18.64
N PRO A 12 -22.95 14.62 -17.68
CA PRO A 12 -23.74 15.49 -16.80
C PRO A 12 -22.81 16.43 -16.03
N ASP A 13 -23.15 17.73 -15.99
CA ASP A 13 -22.42 18.78 -15.25
C ASP A 13 -22.16 18.44 -13.77
N SER A 14 -22.91 17.48 -13.24
CA SER A 14 -22.74 16.96 -11.88
C SER A 14 -21.41 16.23 -11.65
N ILE A 15 -20.89 15.48 -12.64
CA ILE A 15 -19.61 14.73 -12.46
C ILE A 15 -18.40 15.69 -12.51
N GLU A 16 -18.43 16.72 -13.37
CA GLU A 16 -17.38 17.73 -13.40
C GLU A 16 -17.38 18.61 -12.14
N SER A 17 -18.57 18.95 -11.61
CA SER A 17 -18.68 19.73 -10.38
C SER A 17 -18.28 18.92 -9.14
N ILE A 18 -18.59 17.63 -9.11
CA ILE A 18 -18.14 16.69 -8.06
C ILE A 18 -16.63 16.56 -8.12
N ASN A 19 -16.03 16.30 -9.29
CA ASN A 19 -14.59 16.23 -9.45
C ASN A 19 -13.86 17.54 -9.09
N GLN A 20 -14.46 18.71 -9.35
CA GLN A 20 -13.90 20.01 -8.94
C GLN A 20 -14.02 20.26 -7.43
N LYS A 21 -15.06 19.75 -6.76
CA LYS A 21 -15.27 19.91 -5.33
C LYS A 21 -14.32 19.00 -4.53
N TYR A 22 -14.10 17.76 -5.02
CA TYR A 22 -13.20 16.78 -4.40
C TYR A 22 -11.73 16.90 -4.85
N ASN A 23 -11.43 17.58 -5.96
CA ASN A 23 -10.07 17.95 -6.37
C ASN A 23 -9.46 19.14 -5.58
N ARG A 24 -10.11 19.56 -4.50
CA ARG A 24 -9.52 20.53 -3.57
C ARG A 24 -8.43 19.84 -2.74
N THR A 25 -7.21 19.88 -3.24
CA THR A 25 -6.00 19.37 -2.60
C THR A 25 -6.11 17.89 -2.22
N MET A 26 -5.72 17.00 -3.14
CA MET A 26 -5.49 15.60 -2.81
C MET A 26 -4.65 15.55 -1.54
N GLY A 27 -5.12 14.80 -0.53
CA GLY A 27 -4.41 14.70 0.73
C GLY A 27 -3.04 14.08 0.55
N ARG A 28 -2.12 14.42 1.44
CA ARG A 28 -0.72 13.95 1.43
C ARG A 28 -0.60 12.43 1.28
N ALA A 29 -1.45 11.67 1.96
CA ALA A 29 -1.45 10.21 1.89
C ALA A 29 -1.82 9.67 0.50
N PHE A 30 -2.82 10.26 -0.14
CA PHE A 30 -3.25 9.88 -1.49
C PHE A 30 -2.17 10.14 -2.54
N GLU A 31 -1.57 11.33 -2.56
CA GLU A 31 -0.50 11.70 -3.50
C GLU A 31 0.71 10.78 -3.34
N TYR A 32 1.16 10.56 -2.11
CA TYR A 32 2.29 9.68 -1.80
C TYR A 32 2.05 8.25 -2.30
N ARG A 33 0.83 7.71 -2.08
CA ARG A 33 0.50 6.36 -2.52
C ARG A 33 0.36 6.24 -4.04
N LYS A 34 -0.23 7.25 -4.71
CA LYS A 34 -0.41 7.28 -6.17
C LYS A 34 0.93 7.19 -6.90
N ALA A 35 1.89 8.02 -6.50
CA ALA A 35 3.24 8.01 -7.06
C ALA A 35 3.94 6.66 -6.88
N ARG A 36 3.86 6.06 -5.68
CA ARG A 36 4.42 4.71 -5.41
C ARG A 36 3.78 3.62 -6.28
N LYS A 37 2.46 3.64 -6.45
CA LYS A 37 1.76 2.64 -7.27
C LYS A 37 2.24 2.66 -8.72
N MET A 38 2.50 3.82 -9.30
CA MET A 38 2.99 3.92 -10.68
C MET A 38 4.41 3.35 -10.86
N LYS A 39 5.30 3.52 -9.87
CA LYS A 39 6.66 2.94 -9.88
C LYS A 39 6.65 1.40 -9.75
N ARG A 40 5.66 0.80 -9.08
CA ARG A 40 5.56 -0.65 -8.84
C ARG A 40 5.24 -1.50 -10.07
N TRP A 41 4.68 -0.96 -11.13
CA TRP A 41 4.23 -1.73 -12.30
C TRP A 41 5.36 -2.46 -13.06
N GLY A 42 6.63 -2.05 -12.89
CA GLY A 42 7.79 -2.72 -13.49
C GLY A 42 8.23 -4.05 -12.85
N HIS A 43 7.60 -4.49 -11.71
CA HIS A 43 8.14 -5.57 -10.88
C HIS A 43 7.12 -6.66 -10.48
N MET A 44 6.16 -7.00 -11.35
CA MET A 44 5.03 -7.91 -11.04
C MET A 44 5.44 -9.26 -10.41
N ALA A 45 6.54 -9.87 -10.85
CA ALA A 45 6.99 -11.15 -10.29
C ALA A 45 7.38 -11.04 -8.80
N ARG A 46 8.00 -9.92 -8.41
CA ARG A 46 8.38 -9.64 -7.00
C ARG A 46 7.15 -9.36 -6.15
N VAL A 47 6.17 -8.61 -6.67
CA VAL A 47 4.89 -8.36 -5.98
C VAL A 47 4.22 -9.68 -5.61
N PHE A 48 4.18 -10.66 -6.54
CA PHE A 48 3.58 -11.96 -6.26
C PHE A 48 4.33 -12.75 -5.19
N THR A 49 5.67 -12.64 -5.15
CA THR A 49 6.47 -13.28 -4.10
C THR A 49 6.17 -12.67 -2.73
N LYS A 50 6.08 -11.33 -2.65
CA LYS A 50 5.78 -10.59 -1.42
C LYS A 50 4.37 -10.93 -0.91
N ILE A 51 3.34 -10.83 -1.75
CA ILE A 51 1.96 -11.22 -1.39
C ILE A 51 1.92 -12.70 -0.96
N GLY A 52 2.65 -13.57 -1.63
CA GLY A 52 2.74 -14.99 -1.26
C GLY A 52 3.25 -15.19 0.17
N LYS A 53 4.29 -14.49 0.58
CA LYS A 53 4.82 -14.52 1.96
C LYS A 53 3.80 -13.98 2.99
N GLU A 54 3.15 -12.85 2.67
CA GLU A 54 2.12 -12.28 3.54
C GLU A 54 0.92 -13.23 3.72
N ILE A 55 0.51 -13.93 2.65
CA ILE A 55 -0.51 -14.98 2.72
C ILE A 55 -0.05 -16.13 3.64
N GLU A 56 1.20 -16.59 3.51
CA GLU A 56 1.74 -17.64 4.35
C GLU A 56 1.76 -17.23 5.84
N ILE A 57 2.13 -15.99 6.16
CA ILE A 57 2.06 -15.43 7.51
C ILE A 57 0.62 -15.39 8.02
N ALA A 58 -0.31 -14.86 7.20
CA ALA A 58 -1.72 -14.76 7.58
C ALA A 58 -2.36 -16.13 7.85
N VAL A 59 -2.07 -17.13 7.02
CA VAL A 59 -2.56 -18.51 7.19
C VAL A 59 -2.02 -19.14 8.46
N LYS A 60 -0.74 -18.95 8.78
CA LYS A 60 -0.14 -19.45 10.02
C LYS A 60 -0.75 -18.83 11.27
N ALA A 61 -1.07 -17.52 11.20
CA ALA A 61 -1.65 -16.80 12.33
C ALA A 61 -3.13 -17.09 12.56
N GLY A 62 -3.94 -17.21 11.48
CA GLY A 62 -5.40 -17.23 11.55
C GLY A 62 -6.07 -18.43 10.86
N GLY A 63 -5.29 -19.36 10.30
CA GLY A 63 -5.82 -20.52 9.56
C GLY A 63 -6.07 -20.25 8.08
N SER A 64 -6.35 -21.33 7.33
CA SER A 64 -6.47 -21.30 5.87
C SER A 64 -7.89 -20.98 5.36
N ASP A 65 -8.85 -20.78 6.25
CA ASP A 65 -10.22 -20.42 5.86
C ASP A 65 -10.39 -18.90 5.77
N PRO A 66 -10.62 -18.34 4.56
CA PRO A 66 -10.79 -16.90 4.40
C PRO A 66 -12.05 -16.35 5.10
N SER A 67 -13.05 -17.18 5.37
CA SER A 67 -14.26 -16.75 6.10
C SER A 67 -13.98 -16.44 7.56
N ALA A 68 -13.03 -17.15 8.16
CA ALA A 68 -12.59 -16.98 9.54
C ALA A 68 -11.34 -16.12 9.68
N ASN A 69 -10.53 -15.99 8.61
CA ASN A 69 -9.27 -15.26 8.61
C ASN A 69 -9.41 -13.97 7.78
N THR A 70 -9.73 -12.88 8.47
CA THR A 70 -9.95 -11.56 7.90
C THR A 70 -8.70 -11.04 7.14
N ARG A 71 -7.49 -11.22 7.71
CA ARG A 71 -6.23 -10.83 7.06
C ARG A 71 -6.01 -11.60 5.75
N LEU A 72 -6.25 -12.90 5.75
CA LEU A 72 -6.14 -13.72 4.54
C LEU A 72 -7.13 -13.26 3.46
N ARG A 73 -8.36 -12.94 3.83
CA ARG A 73 -9.39 -12.47 2.89
C ARG A 73 -8.95 -11.18 2.18
N ILE A 74 -8.44 -10.20 2.91
CA ILE A 74 -7.91 -8.96 2.33
C ILE A 74 -6.70 -9.23 1.42
N LEU A 75 -5.76 -10.07 1.84
CA LEU A 75 -4.59 -10.41 1.00
C LEU A 75 -4.99 -11.13 -0.30
N MET A 76 -6.06 -11.92 -0.28
CA MET A 76 -6.62 -12.52 -1.51
C MET A 76 -7.26 -11.46 -2.42
N GLN A 77 -7.91 -10.44 -1.85
CA GLN A 77 -8.43 -9.30 -2.62
C GLN A 77 -7.29 -8.46 -3.20
N ASN A 78 -6.26 -8.15 -2.43
CA ASN A 78 -5.06 -7.48 -2.90
C ASN A 78 -4.36 -8.25 -4.02
N ALA A 79 -4.24 -9.58 -3.88
CA ALA A 79 -3.69 -10.45 -4.93
C ALA A 79 -4.50 -10.36 -6.24
N LYS A 80 -5.84 -10.33 -6.14
CA LYS A 80 -6.74 -10.14 -7.28
C LYS A 80 -6.55 -8.76 -7.92
N ALA A 81 -6.43 -7.70 -7.11
CA ALA A 81 -6.19 -6.33 -7.59
C ALA A 81 -4.85 -6.19 -8.34
N GLU A 82 -3.82 -6.95 -7.92
CA GLU A 82 -2.51 -7.01 -8.57
C GLU A 82 -2.47 -8.03 -9.73
N ASN A 83 -3.60 -8.63 -10.11
CA ASN A 83 -3.72 -9.66 -11.16
C ASN A 83 -2.86 -10.92 -10.89
N MET A 84 -2.66 -11.27 -9.62
CA MET A 84 -1.97 -12.51 -9.26
C MET A 84 -2.82 -13.72 -9.63
N PRO A 85 -2.27 -14.71 -10.36
CA PRO A 85 -3.03 -15.92 -10.70
C PRO A 85 -3.54 -16.64 -9.44
N LYS A 86 -4.80 -17.09 -9.47
CA LYS A 86 -5.44 -17.81 -8.35
C LYS A 86 -4.62 -19.00 -7.87
N GLU A 87 -4.00 -19.73 -8.80
CA GLU A 87 -3.13 -20.87 -8.50
C GLU A 87 -1.92 -20.50 -7.61
N ASN A 88 -1.40 -19.27 -7.74
CA ASN A 88 -0.30 -18.80 -6.89
C ASN A 88 -0.78 -18.53 -5.46
N VAL A 89 -1.98 -17.96 -5.31
CA VAL A 89 -2.64 -17.77 -4.00
C VAL A 89 -2.89 -19.11 -3.31
N GLU A 90 -3.50 -20.07 -4.02
CA GLU A 90 -3.78 -21.41 -3.50
C GLU A 90 -2.48 -22.15 -3.11
N ARG A 91 -1.42 -21.98 -3.91
CA ARG A 91 -0.09 -22.55 -3.61
C ARG A 91 0.52 -21.94 -2.35
N ALA A 92 0.39 -20.63 -2.13
CA ALA A 92 0.88 -19.98 -0.91
C ALA A 92 0.12 -20.47 0.33
N ILE A 93 -1.22 -20.56 0.25
CA ILE A 93 -2.06 -21.12 1.33
C ILE A 93 -1.64 -22.56 1.65
N LYS A 94 -1.44 -23.39 0.63
CA LYS A 94 -1.03 -24.80 0.80
C LYS A 94 0.34 -24.90 1.47
N ARG A 95 1.34 -24.13 0.99
CA ARG A 95 2.69 -24.12 1.59
C ARG A 95 2.66 -23.75 3.07
N ALA A 96 1.83 -22.79 3.46
CA ALA A 96 1.70 -22.39 4.86
C ALA A 96 1.18 -23.52 5.78
N THR A 97 0.44 -24.51 5.23
CA THR A 97 -0.13 -25.63 5.98
C THR A 97 0.79 -26.87 6.01
N GLU A 98 1.90 -26.86 5.28
CA GLU A 98 2.86 -27.98 5.25
C GLU A 98 3.70 -28.00 6.54
N LYS A 99 4.17 -29.22 6.93
CA LYS A 99 4.93 -29.40 8.18
C LYS A 99 6.27 -28.64 8.19
N ASP A 100 6.88 -28.48 7.03
CA ASP A 100 8.19 -27.82 6.84
C ASP A 100 8.01 -26.38 6.31
N ALA A 101 6.83 -25.76 6.50
CA ALA A 101 6.55 -24.40 6.07
C ALA A 101 7.52 -23.40 6.72
N ALA A 102 8.09 -22.50 5.91
CA ALA A 102 8.99 -21.45 6.38
C ALA A 102 8.34 -20.60 7.48
N ASP A 103 9.06 -20.33 8.54
CA ASP A 103 8.58 -19.51 9.66
C ASP A 103 8.94 -18.05 9.42
N TYR A 104 8.17 -17.38 8.58
CA TYR A 104 8.38 -15.96 8.29
C TYR A 104 8.04 -15.09 9.50
N LYS A 105 8.94 -14.12 9.76
CA LYS A 105 8.78 -13.07 10.77
C LYS A 105 8.69 -11.72 10.08
N GLU A 106 7.73 -10.92 10.52
CA GLU A 106 7.62 -9.52 10.12
C GLU A 106 8.60 -8.70 10.98
N VAL A 107 9.53 -7.99 10.34
CA VAL A 107 10.51 -7.15 11.01
C VAL A 107 10.59 -5.81 10.28
N VAL A 108 10.60 -4.73 11.05
CA VAL A 108 10.76 -3.36 10.52
C VAL A 108 12.19 -2.90 10.81
N TYR A 109 12.86 -2.43 9.76
CA TYR A 109 14.19 -1.82 9.84
C TYR A 109 14.09 -0.33 9.58
N GLU A 110 14.87 0.43 10.32
CA GLU A 110 14.87 1.88 10.32
C GLU A 110 16.26 2.42 10.04
N GLY A 111 16.40 3.51 9.30
CA GLY A 111 17.69 4.11 9.02
C GLY A 111 17.59 5.41 8.23
N TYR A 112 18.74 5.99 7.98
CA TYR A 112 18.91 7.17 7.15
C TYR A 112 19.65 6.80 5.87
N GLY A 113 19.05 7.09 4.73
CA GLY A 113 19.67 7.00 3.41
C GLY A 113 20.51 8.23 3.06
N PRO A 114 20.94 8.34 1.79
CA PRO A 114 21.64 9.50 1.29
C PRO A 114 20.90 10.80 1.62
N HIS A 115 21.61 11.90 1.77
CA HIS A 115 21.08 13.23 2.06
C HIS A 115 20.23 13.31 3.36
N GLY A 116 20.31 12.29 4.25
CA GLY A 116 19.53 12.26 5.49
C GLY A 116 18.05 12.01 5.30
N VAL A 117 17.64 11.37 4.21
CA VAL A 117 16.28 10.88 4.01
C VAL A 117 16.03 9.72 4.95
N ALA A 118 14.96 9.79 5.75
CA ALA A 118 14.59 8.69 6.63
C ALA A 118 13.93 7.55 5.83
N PHE A 119 14.28 6.32 6.22
CA PHE A 119 13.75 5.09 5.61
C PHE A 119 13.16 4.17 6.67
N LEU A 120 11.98 3.65 6.38
CA LEU A 120 11.33 2.58 7.12
C LEU A 120 11.10 1.41 6.15
N VAL A 121 11.68 0.24 6.46
CA VAL A 121 11.70 -0.93 5.58
C VAL A 121 10.98 -2.08 6.29
N GLU A 122 9.81 -2.46 5.78
CA GLU A 122 9.05 -3.60 6.27
C GLU A 122 9.49 -4.87 5.55
N THR A 123 9.73 -5.94 6.31
CA THR A 123 10.25 -7.21 5.79
C THR A 123 9.45 -8.40 6.27
N ALA A 124 9.41 -9.46 5.45
CA ALA A 124 8.91 -10.77 5.80
C ALA A 124 10.02 -11.81 5.52
N THR A 125 10.65 -12.31 6.56
CA THR A 125 11.84 -13.16 6.45
C THR A 125 11.79 -14.38 7.33
N ASP A 126 12.36 -15.48 6.85
CA ASP A 126 12.65 -16.70 7.61
C ASP A 126 14.03 -16.66 8.30
N ASN A 127 14.87 -15.64 7.97
CA ASN A 127 16.22 -15.50 8.51
C ASN A 127 16.58 -14.03 8.76
N THR A 128 16.29 -13.54 9.95
CA THR A 128 16.52 -12.15 10.35
C THR A 128 18.00 -11.73 10.30
N ASN A 129 18.94 -12.68 10.52
CA ASN A 129 20.38 -12.38 10.46
C ASN A 129 20.84 -12.12 9.02
N ARG A 130 20.34 -12.89 8.06
CA ARG A 130 20.57 -12.65 6.63
C ARG A 130 20.00 -11.30 6.22
N THR A 131 18.76 -11.05 6.55
CA THR A 131 18.03 -9.84 6.14
C THR A 131 18.68 -8.58 6.69
N VAL A 132 19.00 -8.52 7.99
CA VAL A 132 19.66 -7.34 8.57
C VAL A 132 21.04 -7.07 7.96
N ALA A 133 21.80 -8.13 7.61
CA ALA A 133 23.09 -7.99 6.96
C ALA A 133 22.94 -7.41 5.54
N ASN A 134 21.95 -7.89 4.77
CA ASN A 134 21.65 -7.39 3.43
C ASN A 134 21.24 -5.92 3.48
N ILE A 135 20.25 -5.58 4.30
CA ILE A 135 19.75 -4.21 4.43
C ILE A 135 20.86 -3.26 4.85
N ARG A 136 21.66 -3.63 5.85
CA ARG A 136 22.84 -2.82 6.27
C ARG A 136 23.82 -2.61 5.11
N MET A 137 24.07 -3.65 4.33
CA MET A 137 24.94 -3.55 3.15
C MET A 137 24.37 -2.58 2.11
N TYR A 138 23.06 -2.60 1.83
CA TYR A 138 22.43 -1.69 0.87
C TYR A 138 22.53 -0.24 1.33
N PHE A 139 22.20 0.05 2.60
CA PHE A 139 22.37 1.39 3.16
C PHE A 139 23.81 1.86 3.03
N ASN A 140 24.79 1.07 3.47
CA ASN A 140 26.20 1.44 3.43
C ASN A 140 26.69 1.70 1.99
N LYS A 141 26.29 0.87 1.01
CA LYS A 141 26.67 1.04 -0.41
C LYS A 141 26.11 2.31 -1.05
N CYS A 142 24.99 2.80 -0.55
CA CYS A 142 24.33 3.98 -1.05
C CYS A 142 24.61 5.25 -0.20
N GLY A 143 25.57 5.20 0.73
CA GLY A 143 25.95 6.36 1.54
C GLY A 143 24.99 6.67 2.69
N GLY A 144 24.18 5.68 3.08
CA GLY A 144 23.30 5.74 4.25
C GLY A 144 23.81 4.90 5.42
N ALA A 145 23.00 4.80 6.48
CA ALA A 145 23.28 4.00 7.65
C ALA A 145 21.99 3.40 8.23
N LEU A 146 22.04 2.10 8.55
CA LEU A 146 20.97 1.44 9.28
C LEU A 146 21.03 1.90 10.75
N GLY A 147 19.89 2.37 11.26
CA GLY A 147 19.70 2.82 12.64
C GLY A 147 19.21 1.71 13.57
N ASN A 148 18.82 2.12 14.77
CA ASN A 148 18.14 1.27 15.73
C ASN A 148 16.62 1.39 15.55
N SER A 149 15.87 0.42 16.08
CA SER A 149 14.41 0.51 16.16
C SER A 149 13.97 1.79 16.91
N GLY A 150 13.00 2.51 16.38
CA GLY A 150 12.51 3.79 16.91
C GLY A 150 13.33 5.02 16.46
N SER A 151 14.33 4.87 15.58
CA SER A 151 15.16 6.00 15.13
C SER A 151 14.46 6.92 14.15
N VAL A 152 13.53 6.41 13.34
CA VAL A 152 12.78 7.18 12.33
C VAL A 152 11.28 6.87 12.29
N GLY A 153 10.81 5.83 12.98
CA GLY A 153 9.41 5.39 12.96
C GLY A 153 8.42 6.49 13.30
N PHE A 154 8.79 7.42 14.19
CA PHE A 154 7.97 8.58 14.58
C PHE A 154 7.78 9.62 13.45
N MET A 155 8.56 9.53 12.38
CA MET A 155 8.45 10.40 11.20
C MET A 155 7.38 9.89 10.22
N PHE A 156 6.71 8.78 10.54
CA PHE A 156 5.71 8.16 9.69
C PHE A 156 4.43 7.91 10.47
N GLU A 157 3.31 8.34 9.92
CA GLU A 157 2.00 7.94 10.41
C GLU A 157 1.66 6.54 9.89
N HIS A 158 1.14 5.70 10.77
CA HIS A 158 0.65 4.38 10.40
C HIS A 158 -0.82 4.48 10.03
N LYS A 159 -1.13 4.34 8.74
CA LYS A 159 -2.50 4.43 8.23
C LYS A 159 -2.94 3.13 7.58
N CYS A 160 -4.24 2.94 7.51
CA CYS A 160 -4.87 1.96 6.64
C CYS A 160 -5.52 2.64 5.45
N VAL A 161 -5.57 1.92 4.35
CA VAL A 161 -6.20 2.38 3.11
C VAL A 161 -7.12 1.29 2.62
N PHE A 162 -8.37 1.63 2.34
CA PHE A 162 -9.30 0.74 1.66
C PHE A 162 -9.72 1.36 0.34
N LYS A 163 -9.77 0.51 -0.70
CA LYS A 163 -10.42 0.82 -1.97
C LYS A 163 -11.59 -0.14 -2.16
N PHE A 164 -12.77 0.41 -2.44
CA PHE A 164 -13.99 -0.38 -2.62
C PHE A 164 -14.92 0.25 -3.65
N LYS A 165 -15.87 -0.54 -4.16
CA LYS A 165 -16.89 -0.05 -5.09
C LYS A 165 -18.16 0.30 -4.33
N ALA A 166 -18.72 1.48 -4.65
CA ALA A 166 -19.96 1.99 -4.07
C ALA A 166 -20.87 2.53 -5.20
N GLU A 167 -21.39 1.62 -6.03
CA GLU A 167 -22.28 2.00 -7.14
C GLU A 167 -23.65 2.45 -6.60
N GLY A 168 -24.09 3.64 -7.05
CA GLY A 168 -25.42 4.18 -6.73
C GLY A 168 -25.58 4.74 -5.32
N VAL A 169 -24.51 4.93 -4.59
CA VAL A 169 -24.48 5.53 -3.24
C VAL A 169 -24.11 7.01 -3.36
N ASP A 170 -24.75 7.85 -2.56
CA ASP A 170 -24.35 9.26 -2.43
C ASP A 170 -23.01 9.36 -1.69
N PRO A 171 -21.95 9.89 -2.33
CA PRO A 171 -20.64 9.98 -1.69
C PRO A 171 -20.62 10.88 -0.44
N GLU A 172 -21.48 11.93 -0.38
CA GLU A 172 -21.52 12.84 0.76
C GLU A 172 -22.14 12.15 2.01
N GLU A 173 -23.19 11.32 1.83
CA GLU A 173 -23.75 10.52 2.91
C GLU A 173 -22.75 9.45 3.38
N LEU A 174 -22.11 8.76 2.44
CA LEU A 174 -21.14 7.73 2.75
C LEU A 174 -19.91 8.27 3.49
N GLU A 175 -19.39 9.44 3.09
CA GLU A 175 -18.29 10.12 3.79
C GLU A 175 -18.65 10.40 5.25
N LEU A 176 -19.87 10.91 5.50
CA LEU A 176 -20.33 11.18 6.86
C LEU A 176 -20.40 9.92 7.73
N GLU A 177 -20.89 8.80 7.18
CA GLU A 177 -20.92 7.51 7.90
C GLU A 177 -19.52 6.99 8.20
N MET A 178 -18.56 7.19 7.28
CA MET A 178 -17.19 6.70 7.43
C MET A 178 -16.35 7.58 8.38
N ILE A 179 -16.68 8.84 8.59
CA ILE A 179 -16.05 9.68 9.61
C ILE A 179 -16.23 9.07 11.01
N ASP A 180 -17.39 8.51 11.31
CA ASP A 180 -17.67 7.85 12.60
C ASP A 180 -16.79 6.58 12.81
N LEU A 181 -16.25 6.01 11.74
CA LEU A 181 -15.29 4.89 11.78
C LEU A 181 -13.83 5.34 11.88
N GLY A 182 -13.59 6.65 11.90
CA GLY A 182 -12.26 7.24 11.99
C GLY A 182 -11.57 7.44 10.63
N VAL A 183 -12.34 7.49 9.52
CA VAL A 183 -11.81 7.89 8.21
C VAL A 183 -11.50 9.39 8.23
N ASP A 184 -10.28 9.74 7.84
CA ASP A 184 -9.77 11.12 7.82
C ASP A 184 -9.56 11.67 6.39
N GLU A 185 -9.44 10.79 5.40
CA GLU A 185 -9.39 11.18 3.99
C GLU A 185 -10.32 10.28 3.16
N PHE A 186 -11.14 10.88 2.30
CA PHE A 186 -12.13 10.19 1.46
C PHE A 186 -12.03 10.70 0.01
N TYR A 187 -11.81 9.80 -0.95
CA TYR A 187 -11.64 10.14 -2.36
C TYR A 187 -12.55 9.31 -3.25
N VAL A 188 -13.28 9.99 -4.13
CA VAL A 188 -14.06 9.36 -5.20
C VAL A 188 -13.18 9.26 -6.44
N GLU A 189 -12.92 8.04 -6.89
CA GLU A 189 -12.14 7.74 -8.10
C GLU A 189 -13.06 7.21 -9.22
N GLU A 190 -12.55 7.10 -10.44
CA GLU A 190 -13.34 6.56 -11.58
C GLU A 190 -13.77 5.10 -11.36
N ASP A 191 -12.99 4.32 -10.62
CA ASP A 191 -13.15 2.88 -10.42
C ASP A 191 -13.53 2.51 -8.97
N GLY A 192 -13.92 3.49 -8.14
CA GLY A 192 -14.36 3.26 -6.77
C GLY A 192 -14.06 4.41 -5.81
N ILE A 193 -14.10 4.10 -4.53
CA ILE A 193 -13.81 5.03 -3.45
C ILE A 193 -12.57 4.56 -2.71
N SER A 194 -11.66 5.48 -2.43
CA SER A 194 -10.47 5.26 -1.61
C SER A 194 -10.58 6.04 -0.31
N VAL A 195 -10.40 5.35 0.83
CA VAL A 195 -10.46 5.96 2.16
C VAL A 195 -9.18 5.69 2.94
N TYR A 196 -8.78 6.67 3.76
CA TYR A 196 -7.62 6.60 4.62
C TYR A 196 -8.04 6.84 6.06
N ALA A 197 -7.47 6.07 6.97
CA ALA A 197 -7.72 6.18 8.41
C ALA A 197 -6.47 5.78 9.20
N ALA A 198 -6.48 6.04 10.52
CA ALA A 198 -5.48 5.46 11.41
C ALA A 198 -5.52 3.92 11.33
N TYR A 199 -4.37 3.26 11.44
CA TYR A 199 -4.27 1.80 11.30
C TYR A 199 -5.16 1.04 12.29
N GLU A 200 -5.38 1.60 13.47
CA GLU A 200 -6.26 1.04 14.51
C GLU A 200 -7.70 0.85 14.02
N SER A 201 -8.15 1.67 13.08
CA SER A 201 -9.49 1.59 12.47
C SER A 201 -9.61 0.50 11.40
N PHE A 202 -8.50 -0.15 11.00
CA PHE A 202 -8.49 -1.15 9.92
C PHE A 202 -9.59 -2.21 10.08
N GLY A 203 -9.65 -2.85 11.25
CA GLY A 203 -10.62 -3.92 11.51
C GLY A 203 -12.07 -3.44 11.55
N ALA A 204 -12.32 -2.23 12.06
CA ALA A 204 -13.65 -1.63 12.12
C ALA A 204 -14.16 -1.26 10.71
N ILE A 205 -13.33 -0.61 9.90
CA ILE A 205 -13.66 -0.24 8.52
C ILE A 205 -13.91 -1.48 7.68
N GLN A 206 -13.02 -2.47 7.75
CA GLN A 206 -13.20 -3.72 7.00
C GLN A 206 -14.53 -4.41 7.36
N LYS A 207 -14.81 -4.56 8.66
CA LYS A 207 -16.04 -5.18 9.14
C LYS A 207 -17.26 -4.43 8.65
N TRP A 208 -17.25 -3.11 8.72
CA TRP A 208 -18.34 -2.27 8.26
C TRP A 208 -18.57 -2.42 6.75
N LEU A 209 -17.52 -2.38 5.92
CA LEU A 209 -17.61 -2.59 4.47
C LEU A 209 -18.20 -3.96 4.11
N ASP A 210 -17.79 -5.01 4.84
CA ASP A 210 -18.32 -6.37 4.67
C ASP A 210 -19.82 -6.43 5.08
N GLU A 211 -20.22 -5.79 6.18
CA GLU A 211 -21.61 -5.74 6.67
C GLU A 211 -22.54 -4.96 5.76
N GLN A 212 -22.05 -3.88 5.16
CA GLN A 212 -22.79 -3.10 4.16
C GLN A 212 -22.81 -3.77 2.78
N GLY A 213 -22.01 -4.82 2.56
CA GLY A 213 -21.96 -5.57 1.31
C GLY A 213 -21.18 -4.88 0.19
N TYR A 214 -20.30 -3.93 0.53
CA TYR A 214 -19.42 -3.29 -0.46
C TYR A 214 -18.35 -4.26 -0.99
N GLU A 215 -18.09 -4.21 -2.31
CA GLU A 215 -16.99 -4.97 -2.91
C GLU A 215 -15.66 -4.28 -2.58
N ILE A 216 -14.92 -4.83 -1.61
CA ILE A 216 -13.56 -4.37 -1.28
C ILE A 216 -12.63 -4.79 -2.41
N VAL A 217 -12.00 -3.80 -3.08
CA VAL A 217 -11.00 -4.02 -4.13
C VAL A 217 -9.63 -4.28 -3.51
N SER A 218 -9.22 -3.46 -2.54
CA SER A 218 -7.97 -3.64 -1.79
C SER A 218 -8.07 -3.06 -0.39
N GLY A 219 -7.26 -3.61 0.53
CA GLY A 219 -7.05 -3.07 1.88
C GLY A 219 -5.57 -3.20 2.24
N GLU A 220 -4.93 -2.09 2.60
CA GLU A 220 -3.49 -2.04 2.82
C GLU A 220 -3.16 -1.26 4.10
N SER A 221 -2.06 -1.67 4.75
CA SER A 221 -1.37 -0.88 5.77
C SER A 221 -0.28 -0.07 5.10
N VAL A 222 -0.18 1.21 5.39
CA VAL A 222 0.80 2.12 4.79
C VAL A 222 1.46 3.01 5.83
N ARG A 223 2.69 3.43 5.54
CA ARG A 223 3.43 4.41 6.35
C ARG A 223 3.55 5.70 5.56
N ILE A 224 2.94 6.76 6.05
CA ILE A 224 2.92 8.07 5.39
C ILE A 224 3.87 9.01 6.12
N PRO A 225 4.86 9.60 5.44
CA PRO A 225 5.78 10.52 6.10
C PRO A 225 5.04 11.77 6.59
N THR A 226 5.29 12.17 7.84
CA THR A 226 4.71 13.38 8.43
C THR A 226 5.29 14.65 7.83
N ASP A 227 6.55 14.57 7.39
CA ASP A 227 7.27 15.64 6.71
C ASP A 227 8.10 15.05 5.57
N THR A 228 8.29 15.79 4.49
CA THR A 228 9.02 15.34 3.32
C THR A 228 10.21 16.25 3.05
N LYS A 229 11.26 15.67 2.46
CA LYS A 229 12.48 16.36 2.10
C LYS A 229 12.59 16.52 0.60
N GLU A 230 12.63 17.75 0.13
CA GLU A 230 12.94 18.05 -1.26
C GLU A 230 14.42 17.82 -1.54
N LEU A 231 14.71 17.25 -2.71
CA LEU A 231 16.07 16.99 -3.19
C LEU A 231 16.18 17.47 -4.64
N ASP A 232 17.39 17.85 -5.02
CA ASP A 232 17.74 18.03 -6.43
C ASP A 232 17.81 16.70 -7.19
N ALA A 233 17.97 16.75 -8.50
CA ALA A 233 17.96 15.55 -9.34
C ALA A 233 19.06 14.52 -8.95
N GLU A 234 20.26 14.98 -8.58
CA GLU A 234 21.36 14.10 -8.17
C GLU A 234 21.07 13.44 -6.81
N GLY A 235 20.50 14.21 -5.87
CA GLY A 235 20.06 13.70 -4.58
C GLY A 235 18.96 12.64 -4.73
N ARG A 236 17.98 12.90 -5.59
CA ARG A 236 16.91 11.94 -5.90
C ARG A 236 17.46 10.65 -6.48
N GLU A 237 18.31 10.72 -7.49
CA GLU A 237 18.93 9.53 -8.09
C GLU A 237 19.66 8.67 -7.05
N SER A 238 20.36 9.32 -6.11
CA SER A 238 21.07 8.59 -5.06
C SER A 238 20.14 7.88 -4.07
N VAL A 239 18.98 8.49 -3.73
CA VAL A 239 17.95 7.90 -2.87
C VAL A 239 17.21 6.78 -3.61
N GLU A 240 16.82 6.99 -4.86
CA GLU A 240 16.14 5.99 -5.68
C GLU A 240 16.99 4.73 -5.87
N ARG A 241 18.30 4.87 -6.03
CA ARG A 241 19.24 3.73 -6.07
C ARG A 241 19.20 2.88 -4.79
N LEU A 242 18.98 3.49 -3.63
CA LEU A 242 18.79 2.74 -2.39
C LEU A 242 17.43 2.05 -2.37
N VAL A 243 16.36 2.75 -2.79
CA VAL A 243 15.01 2.19 -2.90
C VAL A 243 15.01 0.95 -3.79
N GLU A 244 15.59 1.05 -5.01
CA GLU A 244 15.68 -0.07 -5.93
C GLU A 244 16.39 -1.29 -5.32
N LYS A 245 17.54 -1.07 -4.65
CA LYS A 245 18.27 -2.16 -4.00
C LYS A 245 17.51 -2.82 -2.86
N LEU A 246 16.75 -2.04 -2.09
CA LEU A 246 15.90 -2.56 -1.03
C LEU A 246 14.72 -3.33 -1.62
N GLU A 247 14.06 -2.80 -2.65
CA GLU A 247 12.93 -3.45 -3.31
C GLU A 247 13.31 -4.71 -4.09
N GLU A 248 14.60 -4.84 -4.48
CA GLU A 248 15.16 -6.03 -5.11
C GLU A 248 15.35 -7.22 -4.16
N ASP A 249 15.41 -6.98 -2.86
CA ASP A 249 15.55 -8.05 -1.87
C ASP A 249 14.20 -8.76 -1.66
N ASP A 250 14.19 -10.07 -1.80
CA ASP A 250 12.99 -10.90 -1.66
C ASP A 250 12.38 -10.85 -0.25
N ASP A 251 13.16 -10.48 0.78
CA ASP A 251 12.69 -10.36 2.14
C ASP A 251 12.02 -9.00 2.43
N VAL A 252 12.23 -8.01 1.57
CA VAL A 252 11.64 -6.67 1.72
C VAL A 252 10.23 -6.64 1.13
N VAL A 253 9.25 -6.31 1.95
CA VAL A 253 7.83 -6.16 1.55
C VAL A 253 7.56 -4.74 1.11
N ASN A 254 7.83 -3.76 1.97
CA ASN A 254 7.60 -2.35 1.68
C ASN A 254 8.81 -1.50 2.05
N VAL A 255 9.04 -0.43 1.26
CA VAL A 255 10.03 0.60 1.53
C VAL A 255 9.31 1.94 1.59
N TYR A 256 9.44 2.65 2.69
CA TYR A 256 8.90 3.99 2.89
C TYR A 256 10.04 4.96 3.14
N HIS A 257 9.92 6.19 2.66
CA HIS A 257 10.96 7.21 2.81
C HIS A 257 10.36 8.62 2.90
N THR A 258 11.14 9.56 3.42
CA THR A 258 10.74 10.96 3.56
C THR A 258 11.17 11.84 2.38
N MET A 259 11.64 11.29 1.26
CA MET A 259 11.89 12.07 0.04
C MET A 259 10.55 12.57 -0.53
N ALA A 260 10.46 13.86 -0.85
CA ALA A 260 9.28 14.44 -1.48
C ALA A 260 9.05 13.84 -2.86
N GLU A 261 7.80 13.61 -3.26
CA GLU A 261 7.47 13.22 -4.64
C GLU A 261 7.70 14.40 -5.60
N GLU A 262 7.87 14.11 -6.89
CA GLU A 262 7.87 15.15 -7.93
C GLU A 262 6.44 15.59 -8.21
N GLU A 263 6.21 16.89 -8.26
CA GLU A 263 4.94 17.48 -8.68
C GLU A 263 4.67 17.28 -10.19
#